data_c936d9bdc4ffa0a8a13861ae306ed033
#
_entry.id   c936d9bdc4ffa0a8a13861ae306ed033
#
_cell.length_a   1.000
_cell.length_b   1.000
_cell.length_c   1.000
_cell.angle_alpha   90.00
_cell.angle_beta   90.00
_cell.angle_gamma   90.00
#
_symmetry.space_group_name_H-M   'P 1'
#
loop_
_entity.id
_entity.type
_entity.pdbx_description
1 polymer ?
#
loop_
_entity_poly.entity_id
_entity_poly.type
_entity_poly.pdbx_seq_one_letter_code
_entity_poly.pdbx_strand_id
1 'polypeptide(L)'
;MNRRHFLQTAAIAGGSALAMPHAWAQTPASPYKKLLVLIELKGANDGLNTVVPFTNPRYADLRPRLAIARDKLLQVSDREALHPSLEPLMPLWQNKELAIVQGLGYPTPNLSHFRSIEIWETASKSDEYLDSGWLARAFAAHPAPRDFAADGVVVGSNEMGPLSGAGARVIALANTEQFLRNAKLAQPNTASRNAALKHLLAVEQEIVHAAAKLNTNFSFKTEFPRTAFGNQMRTAAQLAANKAGVGAIRVTLGGFDTHAGQLGTHANLLKELAEGISALKAALTELNRWNDTLIMTYAEFGRRPKENQSG
;
A
#
# COMPACT_ATOMS: atom_id res chain seq x y z
N MET A 1 -18.37 14.34 59.17
CA MET A 1 -18.51 15.31 58.04
C MET A 1 -19.98 15.65 57.93
N ASN A 2 -20.39 16.92 58.16
CA ASN A 2 -21.79 17.32 58.15
C ASN A 2 -22.32 17.43 56.70
N ARG A 3 -23.57 17.01 56.45
CA ARG A 3 -24.26 17.09 55.13
C ARG A 3 -24.09 18.44 54.43
N ARG A 4 -24.02 19.51 55.20
CA ARG A 4 -23.85 20.89 54.71
C ARG A 4 -22.47 21.09 54.05
N HIS A 5 -21.40 20.54 54.65
CA HIS A 5 -20.05 20.64 54.08
C HIS A 5 -19.89 19.79 52.83
N PHE A 6 -20.56 18.63 52.75
CA PHE A 6 -20.58 17.79 51.53
C PHE A 6 -21.25 18.52 50.34
N LEU A 7 -22.40 19.17 50.59
CA LEU A 7 -23.11 19.91 49.53
C LEU A 7 -22.37 21.18 49.09
N GLN A 8 -21.68 21.84 50.00
CA GLN A 8 -20.84 23.00 49.66
C GLN A 8 -19.61 22.59 48.81
N THR A 9 -18.96 21.48 49.17
CA THR A 9 -17.83 20.95 48.38
C THR A 9 -18.28 20.42 47.00
N ALA A 10 -19.45 19.79 46.91
CA ALA A 10 -20.02 19.32 45.68
C ALA A 10 -20.44 20.50 44.75
N ALA A 11 -20.94 21.61 45.30
CA ALA A 11 -21.29 22.80 44.54
C ALA A 11 -20.06 23.53 43.94
N ILE A 12 -18.93 23.54 44.70
CA ILE A 12 -17.66 24.11 44.21
C ILE A 12 -17.02 23.22 43.11
N ALA A 13 -17.08 21.90 43.28
CA ALA A 13 -16.59 20.95 42.28
C ALA A 13 -17.46 20.92 41.00
N GLY A 14 -18.80 21.11 41.15
CA GLY A 14 -19.72 21.21 39.99
C GLY A 14 -19.59 22.53 39.22
N GLY A 15 -19.29 23.64 39.94
CA GLY A 15 -19.12 24.95 39.30
C GLY A 15 -17.80 25.10 38.48
N SER A 16 -16.75 24.39 38.89
CA SER A 16 -15.48 24.37 38.18
C SER A 16 -15.54 23.53 36.90
N ALA A 17 -16.46 22.55 36.80
CA ALA A 17 -16.63 21.74 35.59
C ALA A 17 -17.38 22.51 34.48
N LEU A 18 -18.15 23.56 34.83
CA LEU A 18 -18.86 24.39 33.85
C LEU A 18 -18.03 25.58 33.31
N ALA A 19 -16.88 25.87 33.91
CA ALA A 19 -15.97 26.95 33.52
C ALA A 19 -14.73 26.50 32.75
N MET A 20 -14.66 25.19 32.36
CA MET A 20 -13.61 24.77 31.41
C MET A 20 -13.98 25.34 30.03
N PRO A 21 -13.12 26.18 29.45
CA PRO A 21 -13.36 26.65 28.08
C PRO A 21 -13.44 25.42 27.17
N HIS A 22 -14.43 25.38 26.27
CA HIS A 22 -14.64 24.32 25.27
C HIS A 22 -13.47 24.21 24.26
N ALA A 23 -12.27 24.67 24.63
CA ALA A 23 -11.07 24.69 23.77
C ALA A 23 -10.40 23.32 23.58
N TRP A 24 -10.94 22.24 24.18
CA TRP A 24 -10.33 20.90 24.12
C TRP A 24 -11.17 19.83 23.45
N ALA A 25 -12.28 20.20 22.86
CA ALA A 25 -12.85 19.41 21.80
C ALA A 25 -12.02 19.65 20.54
N GLN A 26 -10.76 19.19 20.52
CA GLN A 26 -10.11 18.90 19.27
C GLN A 26 -11.04 17.90 18.57
N THR A 27 -11.75 18.35 17.54
CA THR A 27 -12.38 17.46 16.58
C THR A 27 -11.32 16.41 16.26
N PRO A 28 -11.56 15.11 16.51
CA PRO A 28 -10.56 14.11 16.19
C PRO A 28 -10.17 14.34 14.76
N ALA A 29 -8.88 14.60 14.52
CA ALA A 29 -8.37 14.75 13.17
C ALA A 29 -8.87 13.54 12.40
N SER A 30 -9.53 13.76 11.25
CA SER A 30 -10.09 12.67 10.43
C SER A 30 -9.10 11.50 10.43
N PRO A 31 -9.48 10.28 10.83
CA PRO A 31 -8.57 9.14 10.90
C PRO A 31 -7.88 8.85 9.56
N TYR A 32 -8.41 9.37 8.47
CA TYR A 32 -7.94 9.16 7.11
C TYR A 32 -7.21 10.36 6.49
N LYS A 33 -6.56 11.20 7.30
CA LYS A 33 -5.62 12.21 6.77
C LYS A 33 -4.43 11.56 6.08
N LYS A 34 -4.05 10.36 6.49
CA LYS A 34 -2.90 9.62 5.98
C LYS A 34 -3.29 8.75 4.78
N LEU A 35 -2.38 8.64 3.82
CA LEU A 35 -2.51 7.80 2.65
C LEU A 35 -1.61 6.56 2.81
N LEU A 36 -2.15 5.38 2.53
CA LEU A 36 -1.39 4.14 2.42
C LEU A 36 -1.19 3.79 0.94
N VAL A 37 0.06 3.61 0.51
CA VAL A 37 0.39 3.06 -0.80
C VAL A 37 1.00 1.68 -0.61
N LEU A 38 0.31 0.65 -1.08
CA LEU A 38 0.78 -0.74 -1.07
C LEU A 38 1.36 -1.10 -2.42
N ILE A 39 2.58 -1.64 -2.41
CA ILE A 39 3.28 -2.13 -3.61
C ILE A 39 3.48 -3.63 -3.46
N GLU A 40 2.74 -4.42 -4.22
CA GLU A 40 2.97 -5.86 -4.31
C GLU A 40 4.17 -6.14 -5.23
N LEU A 41 5.15 -6.88 -4.73
CA LEU A 41 6.27 -7.42 -5.50
C LEU A 41 5.91 -8.85 -5.93
N LYS A 42 5.04 -8.95 -6.95
CA LYS A 42 4.40 -10.20 -7.36
C LYS A 42 5.37 -11.19 -7.98
N GLY A 43 5.42 -12.40 -7.44
CA GLY A 43 6.30 -13.48 -7.87
C GLY A 43 7.40 -13.81 -6.87
N ALA A 44 7.24 -13.40 -5.59
CA ALA A 44 8.17 -13.71 -4.51
C ALA A 44 9.55 -13.07 -4.71
N ASN A 45 9.65 -11.79 -4.41
CA ASN A 45 10.91 -11.05 -4.44
C ASN A 45 12.02 -11.76 -3.65
N ASP A 46 13.23 -11.85 -4.23
CA ASP A 46 14.40 -12.38 -3.55
C ASP A 46 14.92 -11.41 -2.47
N GLY A 47 14.48 -11.59 -1.25
CA GLY A 47 14.86 -10.76 -0.11
C GLY A 47 16.36 -10.78 0.17
N LEU A 48 17.05 -11.91 -0.08
CA LEU A 48 18.50 -12.03 0.17
C LEU A 48 19.36 -11.28 -0.86
N ASN A 49 18.84 -11.04 -2.07
CA ASN A 49 19.49 -10.19 -3.06
C ASN A 49 18.91 -8.76 -3.08
N THR A 50 17.84 -8.50 -2.36
CA THR A 50 17.31 -7.14 -2.13
C THR A 50 18.04 -6.46 -0.97
N VAL A 51 18.13 -7.17 0.17
CA VAL A 51 18.87 -6.76 1.37
C VAL A 51 19.91 -7.85 1.68
N VAL A 52 21.13 -7.58 1.27
CA VAL A 52 22.20 -8.58 1.23
C VAL A 52 22.90 -8.68 2.58
N PRO A 53 22.92 -9.87 3.23
CA PRO A 53 23.66 -10.10 4.46
C PRO A 53 25.15 -10.37 4.16
N PHE A 54 25.87 -9.35 3.68
CA PHE A 54 27.20 -9.47 3.07
C PHE A 54 28.30 -9.95 4.02
N THR A 55 28.07 -9.90 5.32
CA THR A 55 29.02 -10.44 6.32
C THR A 55 28.77 -11.90 6.63
N ASN A 56 27.64 -12.48 6.21
CA ASN A 56 27.32 -13.88 6.46
C ASN A 56 27.98 -14.76 5.38
N PRO A 57 28.96 -15.61 5.72
CA PRO A 57 29.67 -16.44 4.72
C PRO A 57 28.72 -17.39 3.98
N ARG A 58 27.62 -17.83 4.61
CA ARG A 58 26.65 -18.70 3.98
C ARG A 58 25.93 -18.04 2.78
N TYR A 59 25.91 -16.70 2.72
CA TYR A 59 25.33 -16.01 1.57
C TYR A 59 26.07 -16.36 0.27
N ALA A 60 27.39 -16.26 0.28
CA ALA A 60 28.21 -16.62 -0.88
C ALA A 60 28.25 -18.14 -1.12
N ASP A 61 28.34 -18.95 -0.04
CA ASP A 61 28.40 -20.41 -0.15
C ASP A 61 27.13 -21.01 -0.80
N LEU A 62 25.97 -20.46 -0.47
CA LEU A 62 24.68 -20.93 -0.98
C LEU A 62 24.32 -20.31 -2.34
N ARG A 63 24.99 -19.25 -2.74
CA ARG A 63 24.69 -18.46 -3.95
C ARG A 63 25.95 -18.17 -4.78
N PRO A 64 26.71 -19.20 -5.19
CA PRO A 64 27.99 -19.00 -5.89
C PRO A 64 27.87 -18.18 -7.18
N ARG A 65 26.69 -18.12 -7.80
CA ARG A 65 26.42 -17.31 -9.01
C ARG A 65 25.55 -16.08 -8.72
N LEU A 66 24.63 -16.17 -7.76
CA LEU A 66 23.71 -15.08 -7.45
C LEU A 66 24.25 -14.09 -6.42
N ALA A 67 25.31 -14.45 -5.67
CA ALA A 67 25.90 -13.56 -4.69
C ALA A 67 26.47 -12.29 -5.36
N ILE A 68 26.12 -11.15 -4.79
CA ILE A 68 26.58 -9.84 -5.27
C ILE A 68 27.90 -9.50 -4.56
N ALA A 69 28.90 -9.11 -5.32
CA ALA A 69 30.21 -8.74 -4.78
C ALA A 69 30.09 -7.52 -3.85
N ARG A 70 30.82 -7.55 -2.72
CA ARG A 70 30.72 -6.56 -1.64
C ARG A 70 30.97 -5.13 -2.11
N ASP A 71 31.92 -4.95 -3.03
CA ASP A 71 32.30 -3.65 -3.59
C ASP A 71 31.21 -2.97 -4.42
N LYS A 72 30.18 -3.73 -4.83
CA LYS A 72 29.02 -3.23 -5.57
C LYS A 72 27.83 -2.88 -4.70
N LEU A 73 27.82 -3.31 -3.44
CA LEU A 73 26.68 -3.19 -2.55
C LEU A 73 26.54 -1.79 -1.93
N LEU A 74 25.33 -1.39 -1.65
CA LEU A 74 25.01 -0.14 -0.97
C LEU A 74 24.87 -0.40 0.54
N GLN A 75 25.94 -0.22 1.29
CA GLN A 75 25.95 -0.54 2.72
C GLN A 75 24.96 0.33 3.51
N VAL A 76 24.13 -0.30 4.34
CA VAL A 76 23.14 0.33 5.21
C VAL A 76 23.37 0.06 6.70
N SER A 77 24.10 -1.02 7.02
CA SER A 77 24.55 -1.36 8.38
C SER A 77 25.90 -2.06 8.34
N ASP A 78 26.40 -2.47 9.50
CA ASP A 78 27.65 -3.26 9.59
C ASP A 78 27.50 -4.66 8.97
N ARG A 79 26.27 -5.14 8.76
CA ARG A 79 25.98 -6.51 8.31
C ARG A 79 25.16 -6.61 7.05
N GLU A 80 24.36 -5.58 6.73
CA GLU A 80 23.45 -5.58 5.61
C GLU A 80 23.76 -4.45 4.63
N ALA A 81 23.48 -4.72 3.38
CA ALA A 81 23.56 -3.75 2.31
C ALA A 81 22.40 -3.93 1.32
N LEU A 82 22.01 -2.88 0.62
CA LEU A 82 21.02 -2.95 -0.44
C LEU A 82 21.65 -3.38 -1.76
N HIS A 83 20.82 -3.98 -2.61
CA HIS A 83 21.16 -4.24 -4.00
C HIS A 83 21.57 -2.94 -4.72
N PRO A 84 22.61 -2.96 -5.61
CA PRO A 84 23.06 -1.75 -6.33
C PRO A 84 21.96 -0.98 -7.05
N SER A 85 21.00 -1.68 -7.64
CA SER A 85 19.86 -1.07 -8.34
C SER A 85 18.92 -0.26 -7.44
N LEU A 86 19.05 -0.35 -6.12
CA LEU A 86 18.26 0.44 -5.16
C LEU A 86 18.93 1.78 -4.80
N GLU A 87 20.01 2.15 -5.51
CA GLU A 87 20.72 3.42 -5.30
C GLU A 87 19.79 4.64 -5.23
N PRO A 88 18.73 4.79 -6.07
CA PRO A 88 17.80 5.91 -5.96
C PRO A 88 17.05 6.02 -4.61
N LEU A 89 17.03 4.95 -3.80
CA LEU A 89 16.43 4.96 -2.45
C LEU A 89 17.41 5.33 -1.34
N MET A 90 18.73 5.42 -1.62
CA MET A 90 19.72 5.75 -0.60
C MET A 90 19.49 7.09 0.09
N PRO A 91 19.04 8.16 -0.59
CA PRO A 91 18.66 9.40 0.10
C PRO A 91 17.55 9.20 1.14
N LEU A 92 16.57 8.30 0.89
CA LEU A 92 15.53 7.97 1.88
C LEU A 92 16.12 7.29 3.11
N TRP A 93 17.06 6.38 2.92
CA TRP A 93 17.77 5.72 4.01
C TRP A 93 18.57 6.72 4.85
N GLN A 94 19.36 7.57 4.20
CA GLN A 94 20.18 8.58 4.86
C GLN A 94 19.35 9.58 5.66
N ASN A 95 18.18 9.96 5.14
CA ASN A 95 17.24 10.87 5.79
C ASN A 95 16.35 10.18 6.85
N LYS A 96 16.53 8.86 7.11
CA LYS A 96 15.70 8.07 8.03
C LYS A 96 14.21 8.03 7.62
N GLU A 97 13.95 8.08 6.33
CA GLU A 97 12.63 7.97 5.72
C GLU A 97 12.33 6.58 5.16
N LEU A 98 13.29 5.66 5.21
CA LEU A 98 13.17 4.27 4.80
C LEU A 98 13.41 3.34 5.99
N ALA A 99 12.51 2.39 6.21
CA ALA A 99 12.68 1.29 7.15
C ALA A 99 12.71 -0.05 6.41
N ILE A 100 13.56 -0.96 6.87
CA ILE A 100 13.70 -2.31 6.35
C ILE A 100 13.28 -3.29 7.45
N VAL A 101 12.26 -4.11 7.16
CA VAL A 101 11.77 -5.13 8.09
C VAL A 101 12.06 -6.50 7.50
N GLN A 102 12.93 -7.25 8.16
CA GLN A 102 13.36 -8.59 7.74
C GLN A 102 12.75 -9.68 8.63
N GLY A 103 12.80 -10.92 8.15
CA GLY A 103 12.36 -12.09 8.91
C GLY A 103 10.84 -12.15 9.11
N LEU A 104 10.06 -11.44 8.31
CA LEU A 104 8.61 -11.55 8.32
C LEU A 104 8.17 -12.85 7.64
N GLY A 105 7.21 -13.51 8.25
CA GLY A 105 6.62 -14.75 7.75
C GLY A 105 5.41 -15.13 8.60
N TYR A 106 4.84 -16.29 8.30
CA TYR A 106 3.75 -16.87 9.07
C TYR A 106 4.05 -18.36 9.37
N PRO A 107 3.49 -18.94 10.43
CA PRO A 107 3.69 -20.34 10.78
C PRO A 107 3.20 -21.28 9.67
N THR A 108 3.88 -22.43 9.48
CA THR A 108 3.54 -23.43 8.45
C THR A 108 3.38 -22.83 7.05
N PRO A 109 4.47 -22.25 6.47
CA PRO A 109 4.39 -21.50 5.23
C PRO A 109 3.93 -22.39 4.07
N ASN A 110 3.04 -21.83 3.23
CA ASN A 110 2.61 -22.46 1.98
C ASN A 110 3.54 -22.01 0.84
N LEU A 111 4.00 -22.97 0.03
CA LEU A 111 4.93 -22.69 -1.08
C LEU A 111 4.23 -22.41 -2.41
N SER A 112 2.90 -22.43 -2.46
CA SER A 112 2.14 -21.98 -3.61
C SER A 112 2.03 -20.47 -3.62
N HIS A 113 2.42 -19.82 -4.71
CA HIS A 113 2.27 -18.38 -4.89
C HIS A 113 0.83 -17.91 -4.63
N PHE A 114 -0.14 -18.60 -5.22
CA PHE A 114 -1.56 -18.24 -5.07
C PHE A 114 -2.05 -18.30 -3.63
N ARG A 115 -1.72 -19.37 -2.91
CA ARG A 115 -2.16 -19.51 -1.51
C ARG A 115 -1.40 -18.56 -0.59
N SER A 116 -0.09 -18.42 -0.80
CA SER A 116 0.71 -17.56 0.06
C SER A 116 0.32 -16.08 -0.07
N ILE A 117 0.08 -15.60 -1.30
CA ILE A 117 -0.39 -14.21 -1.48
C ILE A 117 -1.76 -14.00 -0.84
N GLU A 118 -2.69 -14.97 -0.97
CA GLU A 118 -4.00 -14.92 -0.32
C GLU A 118 -3.87 -14.79 1.21
N ILE A 119 -2.94 -15.54 1.84
CA ILE A 119 -2.68 -15.44 3.28
C ILE A 119 -2.21 -14.03 3.65
N TRP A 120 -1.28 -13.44 2.92
CA TRP A 120 -0.83 -12.06 3.15
C TRP A 120 -1.94 -11.03 2.92
N GLU A 121 -2.73 -11.21 1.88
CA GLU A 121 -3.81 -10.29 1.52
C GLU A 121 -5.01 -10.37 2.46
N THR A 122 -5.26 -11.54 3.04
CA THR A 122 -6.33 -11.73 4.02
C THR A 122 -5.86 -11.64 5.47
N ALA A 123 -4.55 -11.68 5.73
CA ALA A 123 -3.97 -11.86 7.06
C ALA A 123 -4.57 -13.06 7.80
N SER A 124 -4.85 -14.16 7.06
CA SER A 124 -5.34 -15.42 7.60
C SER A 124 -4.18 -16.30 8.09
N LYS A 125 -4.49 -17.37 8.81
CA LYS A 125 -3.55 -18.46 9.03
C LYS A 125 -3.41 -19.31 7.77
N SER A 126 -2.37 -20.14 7.71
CA SER A 126 -2.12 -21.01 6.55
C SER A 126 -3.22 -22.05 6.30
N ASP A 127 -3.93 -22.47 7.35
CA ASP A 127 -5.05 -23.41 7.37
C ASP A 127 -6.44 -22.75 7.41
N GLU A 128 -6.50 -21.42 7.37
CA GLU A 128 -7.73 -20.62 7.43
C GLU A 128 -7.96 -19.93 6.09
N TYR A 129 -9.18 -19.94 5.58
CA TYR A 129 -9.60 -19.26 4.36
C TYR A 129 -10.58 -18.15 4.70
N LEU A 130 -10.23 -16.91 4.32
CA LEU A 130 -11.06 -15.72 4.53
C LEU A 130 -11.47 -15.12 3.18
N ASP A 131 -12.73 -14.71 3.08
CA ASP A 131 -13.29 -14.12 1.85
C ASP A 131 -12.99 -12.62 1.69
N SER A 132 -12.32 -12.01 2.67
CA SER A 132 -12.05 -10.57 2.67
C SER A 132 -10.62 -10.23 3.05
N GLY A 133 -10.08 -9.21 2.38
CA GLY A 133 -8.77 -8.67 2.65
C GLY A 133 -8.68 -7.93 3.99
N TRP A 134 -7.49 -7.91 4.59
CA TRP A 134 -7.29 -7.30 5.90
C TRP A 134 -7.58 -5.78 5.88
N LEU A 135 -7.25 -5.11 4.79
CA LEU A 135 -7.47 -3.67 4.66
C LEU A 135 -8.95 -3.33 4.41
N ALA A 136 -9.65 -4.19 3.65
CA ALA A 136 -11.09 -4.06 3.49
C ALA A 136 -11.82 -4.21 4.84
N ARG A 137 -11.41 -5.18 5.69
CA ARG A 137 -11.98 -5.30 7.05
C ARG A 137 -11.64 -4.10 7.93
N ALA A 138 -10.44 -3.53 7.80
CA ALA A 138 -10.08 -2.30 8.51
C ALA A 138 -10.99 -1.13 8.11
N PHE A 139 -11.29 -0.97 6.82
CA PHE A 139 -12.24 0.05 6.33
C PHE A 139 -13.68 -0.25 6.72
N ALA A 140 -14.10 -1.51 6.82
CA ALA A 140 -15.42 -1.87 7.32
C ALA A 140 -15.59 -1.47 8.80
N ALA A 141 -14.54 -1.66 9.62
CA ALA A 141 -14.53 -1.27 11.03
C ALA A 141 -14.39 0.26 11.21
N HIS A 142 -13.62 0.91 10.35
CA HIS A 142 -13.33 2.34 10.39
C HIS A 142 -13.47 2.94 8.98
N PRO A 143 -14.70 3.22 8.53
CA PRO A 143 -14.98 3.70 7.18
C PRO A 143 -14.26 5.02 6.87
N ALA A 144 -13.72 5.14 5.67
CA ALA A 144 -13.19 6.42 5.19
C ALA A 144 -14.33 7.48 5.14
N PRO A 145 -13.99 8.77 5.24
CA PRO A 145 -14.99 9.83 5.14
C PRO A 145 -15.88 9.68 3.90
N ARG A 146 -17.16 10.02 4.04
CA ARG A 146 -18.15 9.86 2.94
C ARG A 146 -17.86 10.73 1.71
N ASP A 147 -17.12 11.81 1.88
CA ASP A 147 -16.66 12.70 0.82
C ASP A 147 -15.46 12.12 0.04
N PHE A 148 -14.78 11.09 0.57
CA PHE A 148 -13.73 10.38 -0.19
C PHE A 148 -14.32 9.72 -1.45
N ALA A 149 -13.53 9.71 -2.52
CA ALA A 149 -13.88 9.04 -3.77
C ALA A 149 -14.01 7.52 -3.57
N ALA A 150 -13.10 6.93 -2.78
CA ALA A 150 -13.09 5.52 -2.45
C ALA A 150 -12.32 5.28 -1.14
N ASP A 151 -12.55 4.13 -0.50
CA ASP A 151 -11.74 3.64 0.61
C ASP A 151 -10.40 3.16 0.07
N GLY A 152 -10.40 2.50 -1.10
CA GLY A 152 -9.20 2.05 -1.78
C GLY A 152 -9.30 2.12 -3.30
N VAL A 153 -8.13 2.28 -3.96
CA VAL A 153 -8.00 2.22 -5.41
C VAL A 153 -6.88 1.26 -5.77
N VAL A 154 -7.18 0.32 -6.67
CA VAL A 154 -6.19 -0.58 -7.28
C VAL A 154 -5.81 -0.04 -8.64
N VAL A 155 -4.52 0.14 -8.92
CA VAL A 155 -4.02 0.70 -10.17
C VAL A 155 -3.27 -0.36 -10.98
N GLY A 156 -3.58 -0.50 -12.25
CA GLY A 156 -2.90 -1.40 -13.17
C GLY A 156 -3.29 -2.88 -13.04
N SER A 157 -4.29 -3.20 -12.22
CA SER A 157 -4.77 -4.57 -11.98
C SER A 157 -6.27 -4.57 -11.69
N ASN A 158 -6.91 -5.73 -11.88
CA ASN A 158 -8.26 -6.02 -11.40
C ASN A 158 -8.27 -6.82 -10.09
N GLU A 159 -7.10 -7.27 -9.63
CA GLU A 159 -6.96 -8.03 -8.38
C GLU A 159 -7.04 -7.08 -7.19
N MET A 160 -8.10 -7.16 -6.41
CA MET A 160 -8.35 -6.27 -5.26
C MET A 160 -7.37 -6.50 -4.11
N GLY A 161 -6.87 -7.73 -3.95
CA GLY A 161 -5.92 -8.10 -2.91
C GLY A 161 -6.40 -7.76 -1.49
N PRO A 162 -5.59 -7.07 -0.68
CA PRO A 162 -5.97 -6.69 0.69
C PRO A 162 -7.25 -5.84 0.79
N LEU A 163 -7.69 -5.26 -0.33
CA LEU A 163 -8.91 -4.42 -0.43
C LEU A 163 -10.16 -5.22 -0.83
N SER A 164 -10.08 -6.53 -0.99
CA SER A 164 -11.19 -7.37 -1.43
C SER A 164 -12.27 -7.55 -0.35
N GLY A 165 -13.54 -7.49 -0.73
CA GLY A 165 -14.67 -7.86 0.13
C GLY A 165 -14.98 -6.88 1.26
N ALA A 166 -15.65 -7.37 2.31
CA ALA A 166 -16.04 -6.64 3.54
C ALA A 166 -16.84 -5.34 3.33
N GLY A 167 -17.40 -5.10 2.13
CA GLY A 167 -18.19 -3.91 1.83
C GLY A 167 -17.38 -2.61 1.70
N ALA A 168 -16.05 -2.69 1.56
CA ALA A 168 -15.20 -1.54 1.29
C ALA A 168 -15.49 -0.98 -0.12
N ARG A 169 -15.49 0.35 -0.24
CA ARG A 169 -15.66 1.06 -1.51
C ARG A 169 -14.33 1.05 -2.27
N VAL A 170 -14.14 0.06 -3.14
CA VAL A 170 -12.90 -0.15 -3.87
C VAL A 170 -13.10 -0.01 -5.37
N ILE A 171 -12.17 0.65 -6.03
CA ILE A 171 -12.17 0.87 -7.48
C ILE A 171 -10.92 0.22 -8.07
N ALA A 172 -11.10 -0.62 -9.09
CA ALA A 172 -9.99 -1.14 -9.90
C ALA A 172 -9.82 -0.31 -11.17
N LEU A 173 -8.65 0.28 -11.31
CA LEU A 173 -8.22 1.05 -12.48
C LEU A 173 -7.18 0.26 -13.29
N ALA A 174 -7.59 -0.88 -13.83
CA ALA A 174 -6.70 -1.68 -14.70
C ALA A 174 -6.25 -0.87 -15.93
N ASN A 175 -7.16 -0.07 -16.48
CA ASN A 175 -6.88 0.98 -17.45
C ASN A 175 -7.67 2.23 -17.07
N THR A 176 -6.97 3.21 -16.49
CA THR A 176 -7.59 4.43 -15.96
C THR A 176 -8.37 5.21 -17.01
N GLU A 177 -7.84 5.37 -18.23
CA GLU A 177 -8.53 6.11 -19.29
C GLU A 177 -9.79 5.40 -19.74
N GLN A 178 -9.74 4.08 -19.91
CA GLN A 178 -10.89 3.28 -20.31
C GLN A 178 -11.96 3.29 -19.22
N PHE A 179 -11.56 3.18 -17.96
CA PHE A 179 -12.47 3.27 -16.81
C PHE A 179 -13.22 4.60 -16.79
N LEU A 180 -12.51 5.73 -16.92
CA LEU A 180 -13.12 7.05 -16.91
C LEU A 180 -14.02 7.30 -18.16
N ARG A 181 -13.65 6.75 -19.32
CA ARG A 181 -14.53 6.80 -20.52
C ARG A 181 -15.80 5.99 -20.29
N ASN A 182 -15.69 4.76 -19.80
CA ASN A 182 -16.85 3.89 -19.56
C ASN A 182 -17.78 4.47 -18.50
N ALA A 183 -17.24 5.02 -17.41
CA ALA A 183 -18.01 5.65 -16.35
C ALA A 183 -18.83 6.86 -16.85
N LYS A 184 -18.28 7.64 -17.82
CA LYS A 184 -19.02 8.76 -18.46
C LYS A 184 -20.18 8.30 -19.33
N LEU A 185 -20.10 7.09 -19.89
CA LEU A 185 -21.13 6.50 -20.75
C LEU A 185 -22.20 5.75 -19.94
N ALA A 186 -21.89 5.37 -18.72
CA ALA A 186 -22.83 4.65 -17.87
C ALA A 186 -24.00 5.57 -17.48
N GLN A 187 -25.23 5.12 -17.76
CA GLN A 187 -26.47 5.76 -17.35
C GLN A 187 -27.20 4.79 -16.42
N PRO A 188 -26.89 4.78 -15.12
CA PRO A 188 -27.49 3.83 -14.21
C PRO A 188 -28.99 4.03 -14.12
N ASN A 189 -29.76 3.01 -14.51
CA ASN A 189 -31.19 2.97 -14.36
C ASN A 189 -31.53 2.34 -13.00
N THR A 190 -32.12 3.12 -12.10
CA THR A 190 -32.39 2.71 -10.72
C THR A 190 -33.71 1.93 -10.53
N ALA A 191 -34.50 1.77 -11.56
CA ALA A 191 -35.82 1.16 -11.46
C ALA A 191 -35.79 -0.34 -11.72
N SER A 192 -35.59 -1.15 -10.67
CA SER A 192 -35.80 -2.59 -10.73
C SER A 192 -36.55 -3.11 -9.52
N ARG A 193 -37.48 -4.08 -9.74
CA ARG A 193 -38.15 -4.84 -8.67
C ARG A 193 -37.35 -6.08 -8.24
N ASN A 194 -36.33 -6.49 -9.04
CA ASN A 194 -35.46 -7.62 -8.71
C ASN A 194 -34.38 -7.14 -7.73
N ALA A 195 -34.26 -7.76 -6.57
CA ALA A 195 -33.32 -7.37 -5.51
C ALA A 195 -31.84 -7.50 -5.96
N ALA A 196 -31.48 -8.56 -6.71
CA ALA A 196 -30.12 -8.74 -7.21
C ALA A 196 -29.76 -7.67 -8.26
N LEU A 197 -30.68 -7.37 -9.19
CA LEU A 197 -30.48 -6.31 -10.18
C LEU A 197 -30.43 -4.92 -9.51
N LYS A 198 -31.26 -4.67 -8.51
CA LYS A 198 -31.20 -3.43 -7.72
C LYS A 198 -29.84 -3.25 -7.04
N HIS A 199 -29.26 -4.33 -6.50
CA HIS A 199 -27.93 -4.29 -5.91
C HIS A 199 -26.86 -3.98 -6.96
N LEU A 200 -26.88 -4.64 -8.12
CA LEU A 200 -25.96 -4.35 -9.22
C LEU A 200 -26.03 -2.90 -9.70
N LEU A 201 -27.23 -2.37 -9.86
CA LEU A 201 -27.45 -0.97 -10.26
C LEU A 201 -26.95 0.02 -9.19
N ALA A 202 -27.08 -0.31 -7.92
CA ALA A 202 -26.54 0.51 -6.83
C ALA A 202 -25.01 0.54 -6.86
N VAL A 203 -24.36 -0.62 -7.07
CA VAL A 203 -22.90 -0.72 -7.24
C VAL A 203 -22.44 0.09 -8.45
N GLU A 204 -23.13 -0.02 -9.59
CA GLU A 204 -22.83 0.77 -10.79
C GLU A 204 -22.94 2.27 -10.53
N GLN A 205 -23.94 2.73 -9.81
CA GLN A 205 -24.07 4.14 -9.42
C GLN A 205 -22.91 4.60 -8.53
N GLU A 206 -22.50 3.78 -7.58
CA GLU A 206 -21.35 4.11 -6.72
C GLU A 206 -20.06 4.23 -7.53
N ILE A 207 -19.84 3.33 -8.52
CA ILE A 207 -18.70 3.40 -9.44
C ILE A 207 -18.71 4.69 -10.25
N VAL A 208 -19.85 5.07 -10.82
CA VAL A 208 -20.02 6.32 -11.59
C VAL A 208 -19.78 7.55 -10.72
N HIS A 209 -20.32 7.55 -9.50
CA HIS A 209 -20.11 8.63 -8.52
C HIS A 209 -18.64 8.77 -8.13
N ALA A 210 -17.98 7.64 -7.85
CA ALA A 210 -16.58 7.62 -7.52
C ALA A 210 -15.71 8.07 -8.70
N ALA A 211 -16.00 7.61 -9.93
CA ALA A 211 -15.32 8.05 -11.14
C ALA A 211 -15.45 9.56 -11.38
N ALA A 212 -16.63 10.14 -11.11
CA ALA A 212 -16.84 11.59 -11.22
C ALA A 212 -16.00 12.39 -10.20
N LYS A 213 -15.71 11.79 -9.04
CA LYS A 213 -14.83 12.38 -8.01
C LYS A 213 -13.34 12.15 -8.30
N LEU A 214 -12.97 11.11 -9.04
CA LEU A 214 -11.58 10.82 -9.40
C LEU A 214 -11.11 11.73 -10.51
N ASN A 215 -10.18 12.62 -10.19
CA ASN A 215 -9.50 13.45 -11.17
C ASN A 215 -8.05 13.01 -11.32
N THR A 216 -7.70 12.49 -12.49
CA THR A 216 -6.34 12.06 -12.83
C THR A 216 -5.61 13.03 -13.76
N ASN A 217 -6.15 14.23 -13.98
CA ASN A 217 -5.58 15.22 -14.89
C ASN A 217 -4.53 16.14 -14.24
N PHE A 218 -4.05 15.78 -13.05
CA PHE A 218 -3.00 16.56 -12.39
C PHE A 218 -1.66 16.36 -13.11
N SER A 219 -0.97 17.46 -13.41
CA SER A 219 0.36 17.46 -14.04
C SER A 219 1.43 17.73 -12.99
N PHE A 220 2.48 16.93 -12.98
CA PHE A 220 3.64 17.08 -12.10
C PHE A 220 4.82 17.65 -12.88
N LYS A 221 5.71 18.36 -12.18
CA LYS A 221 7.05 18.68 -12.68
C LYS A 221 7.93 17.43 -12.66
N THR A 222 7.65 16.52 -11.74
CA THR A 222 8.33 15.24 -11.61
C THR A 222 8.13 14.39 -12.87
N GLU A 223 9.23 13.89 -13.43
CA GLU A 223 9.21 12.88 -14.48
C GLU A 223 9.10 11.48 -13.88
N PHE A 224 8.18 10.68 -14.41
CA PHE A 224 8.02 9.28 -14.02
C PHE A 224 8.68 8.35 -15.04
N PRO A 225 9.25 7.20 -14.61
CA PRO A 225 9.78 6.22 -15.55
C PRO A 225 8.74 5.82 -16.59
N ARG A 226 9.18 5.65 -17.84
CA ARG A 226 8.31 5.28 -18.98
C ARG A 226 8.07 3.77 -19.04
N THR A 227 7.75 3.17 -17.89
CA THR A 227 7.42 1.75 -17.74
C THR A 227 5.96 1.60 -17.30
N ALA A 228 5.45 0.36 -17.33
CA ALA A 228 4.10 0.08 -16.83
C ALA A 228 3.97 0.46 -15.35
N PHE A 229 4.97 0.12 -14.53
CA PHE A 229 5.02 0.46 -13.12
C PHE A 229 5.17 1.97 -12.89
N GLY A 230 6.03 2.65 -13.65
CA GLY A 230 6.17 4.11 -13.59
C GLY A 230 4.85 4.84 -13.91
N ASN A 231 4.07 4.33 -14.86
CA ASN A 231 2.71 4.84 -15.15
C ASN A 231 1.74 4.58 -13.99
N GLN A 232 1.82 3.42 -13.31
CA GLN A 232 1.04 3.15 -12.09
C GLN A 232 1.42 4.14 -10.98
N MET A 233 2.71 4.44 -10.78
CA MET A 233 3.19 5.42 -9.79
C MET A 233 2.70 6.83 -10.11
N ARG A 234 2.68 7.23 -11.39
CA ARG A 234 2.08 8.51 -11.82
C ARG A 234 0.61 8.57 -11.47
N THR A 235 -0.14 7.51 -11.78
CA THR A 235 -1.57 7.44 -11.44
C THR A 235 -1.78 7.49 -9.92
N ALA A 236 -0.95 6.80 -9.14
CA ALA A 236 -1.00 6.88 -7.67
C ALA A 236 -0.77 8.32 -7.16
N ALA A 237 0.19 9.04 -7.74
CA ALA A 237 0.42 10.46 -7.41
C ALA A 237 -0.79 11.34 -7.78
N GLN A 238 -1.41 11.11 -8.94
CA GLN A 238 -2.62 11.83 -9.37
C GLN A 238 -3.81 11.55 -8.44
N LEU A 239 -3.96 10.32 -7.98
CA LEU A 239 -4.97 9.95 -6.96
C LEU A 239 -4.68 10.63 -5.62
N ALA A 240 -3.41 10.73 -5.21
CA ALA A 240 -3.02 11.46 -4.00
C ALA A 240 -3.29 12.97 -4.10
N ALA A 241 -3.25 13.53 -5.30
CA ALA A 241 -3.60 14.93 -5.57
C ALA A 241 -5.12 15.18 -5.58
N ASN A 242 -5.92 14.13 -5.58
CA ASN A 242 -7.37 14.26 -5.68
C ASN A 242 -7.98 14.89 -4.43
N LYS A 243 -8.75 15.95 -4.61
CA LYS A 243 -9.41 16.68 -3.51
C LYS A 243 -10.41 15.81 -2.74
N ALA A 244 -11.08 14.88 -3.42
CA ALA A 244 -12.02 13.97 -2.80
C ALA A 244 -11.33 12.92 -1.91
N GLY A 245 -10.01 12.74 -2.05
CA GLY A 245 -9.24 11.80 -1.24
C GLY A 245 -9.49 10.33 -1.59
N VAL A 246 -8.52 9.50 -1.20
CA VAL A 246 -8.59 8.04 -1.17
C VAL A 246 -7.84 7.56 0.08
N GLY A 247 -8.30 6.49 0.72
CA GLY A 247 -7.68 5.97 1.95
C GLY A 247 -6.44 5.13 1.67
N ALA A 248 -6.48 4.31 0.62
CA ALA A 248 -5.37 3.46 0.20
C ALA A 248 -5.27 3.34 -1.32
N ILE A 249 -4.04 3.13 -1.81
CA ILE A 249 -3.75 2.85 -3.22
C ILE A 249 -2.92 1.56 -3.25
N ARG A 250 -3.32 0.59 -4.08
CA ARG A 250 -2.53 -0.61 -4.35
C ARG A 250 -2.01 -0.58 -5.77
N VAL A 251 -0.75 -0.91 -5.93
CA VAL A 251 -0.06 -1.08 -7.23
C VAL A 251 0.69 -2.41 -7.22
N THR A 252 1.01 -2.95 -8.39
CA THR A 252 1.71 -4.24 -8.52
C THR A 252 2.90 -4.10 -9.45
N LEU A 253 4.07 -4.52 -8.99
CA LEU A 253 5.25 -4.76 -9.81
C LEU A 253 5.44 -6.28 -9.92
N GLY A 254 5.14 -6.85 -11.08
CA GLY A 254 5.27 -8.28 -11.35
C GLY A 254 6.62 -8.67 -11.96
N GLY A 255 6.85 -9.99 -12.08
CA GLY A 255 8.04 -10.53 -12.74
C GLY A 255 9.10 -11.10 -11.80
N PHE A 256 8.86 -11.11 -10.48
CA PHE A 256 9.81 -11.63 -9.50
C PHE A 256 9.91 -13.16 -9.46
N ASP A 257 8.99 -13.89 -10.10
CA ASP A 257 9.06 -15.37 -10.17
C ASP A 257 10.11 -15.83 -11.18
N THR A 258 11.35 -15.56 -10.85
CA THR A 258 12.51 -15.92 -11.66
C THR A 258 12.93 -17.36 -11.36
N HIS A 259 12.97 -18.20 -12.39
CA HIS A 259 13.45 -19.60 -12.32
C HIS A 259 14.81 -19.79 -13.00
N ALA A 260 15.25 -18.81 -13.78
CA ALA A 260 16.53 -18.78 -14.48
C ALA A 260 16.94 -17.34 -14.77
N GLY A 261 18.24 -17.07 -14.87
CA GLY A 261 18.77 -15.76 -15.24
C GLY A 261 18.37 -14.63 -14.30
N GLN A 262 18.23 -14.92 -13.01
CA GLN A 262 17.71 -14.00 -12.02
C GLN A 262 18.48 -12.69 -11.91
N LEU A 263 19.81 -12.72 -11.99
CA LEU A 263 20.65 -11.54 -11.74
C LEU A 263 20.20 -10.31 -12.53
N GLY A 264 20.04 -10.46 -13.85
CA GLY A 264 19.63 -9.33 -14.71
C GLY A 264 18.17 -8.92 -14.52
N THR A 265 17.27 -9.91 -14.46
CA THR A 265 15.84 -9.67 -14.29
C THR A 265 15.55 -9.00 -12.95
N HIS A 266 16.09 -9.52 -11.86
CA HIS A 266 15.91 -8.98 -10.51
C HIS A 266 16.50 -7.58 -10.38
N ALA A 267 17.71 -7.35 -10.93
CA ALA A 267 18.34 -6.03 -10.94
C ALA A 267 17.46 -4.98 -11.65
N ASN A 268 16.88 -5.34 -12.81
CA ASN A 268 15.98 -4.44 -13.55
C ASN A 268 14.67 -4.16 -12.78
N LEU A 269 14.08 -5.17 -12.15
CA LEU A 269 12.87 -5.00 -11.33
C LEU A 269 13.13 -4.12 -10.11
N LEU A 270 14.26 -4.31 -9.41
CA LEU A 270 14.65 -3.46 -8.29
C LEU A 270 14.95 -2.02 -8.72
N LYS A 271 15.55 -1.82 -9.89
CA LYS A 271 15.75 -0.49 -10.48
C LYS A 271 14.41 0.19 -10.75
N GLU A 272 13.49 -0.52 -11.42
CA GLU A 272 12.16 -0.01 -11.71
C GLU A 272 11.39 0.36 -10.42
N LEU A 273 11.47 -0.48 -9.39
CA LEU A 273 10.91 -0.22 -8.07
C LEU A 273 11.49 1.07 -7.46
N ALA A 274 12.82 1.18 -7.44
CA ALA A 274 13.52 2.30 -6.82
C ALA A 274 13.22 3.64 -7.54
N GLU A 275 13.29 3.65 -8.86
CA GLU A 275 12.98 4.83 -9.69
C GLU A 275 11.50 5.23 -9.54
N GLY A 276 10.58 4.24 -9.51
CA GLY A 276 9.14 4.47 -9.30
C GLY A 276 8.82 5.07 -7.93
N ILE A 277 9.41 4.54 -6.86
CA ILE A 277 9.24 5.08 -5.49
C ILE A 277 9.83 6.47 -5.38
N SER A 278 11.02 6.71 -5.96
CA SER A 278 11.68 8.02 -5.93
C SER A 278 10.86 9.09 -6.67
N ALA A 279 10.30 8.75 -7.84
CA ALA A 279 9.40 9.63 -8.58
C ALA A 279 8.10 9.89 -7.80
N LEU A 280 7.51 8.87 -7.17
CA LEU A 280 6.32 9.04 -6.32
C LEU A 280 6.63 9.95 -5.13
N LYS A 281 7.78 9.78 -4.47
CA LYS A 281 8.22 10.70 -3.39
C LYS A 281 8.29 12.14 -3.86
N ALA A 282 8.96 12.37 -5.00
CA ALA A 282 9.11 13.72 -5.56
C ALA A 282 7.74 14.35 -5.83
N ALA A 283 6.82 13.64 -6.47
CA ALA A 283 5.47 14.11 -6.74
C ALA A 283 4.65 14.35 -5.45
N LEU A 284 4.74 13.46 -4.45
CA LEU A 284 4.10 13.66 -3.15
C LEU A 284 4.68 14.86 -2.39
N THR A 285 5.95 15.17 -2.60
CA THR A 285 6.59 16.37 -2.06
C THR A 285 6.06 17.64 -2.74
N GLU A 286 5.90 17.63 -4.07
CA GLU A 286 5.23 18.73 -4.81
C GLU A 286 3.81 19.00 -4.27
N LEU A 287 3.10 17.95 -3.86
CA LEU A 287 1.76 18.02 -3.29
C LEU A 287 1.73 18.38 -1.80
N ASN A 288 2.88 18.49 -1.13
CA ASN A 288 3.00 18.57 0.33
C ASN A 288 2.27 17.43 1.06
N ARG A 289 2.33 16.19 0.48
CA ARG A 289 1.68 14.98 0.97
C ARG A 289 2.67 13.89 1.41
N TRP A 290 3.98 14.11 1.25
CA TRP A 290 5.00 13.11 1.60
C TRP A 290 4.88 12.66 3.06
N ASN A 291 4.82 13.58 4.00
CA ASN A 291 4.72 13.29 5.44
C ASN A 291 3.38 12.67 5.87
N ASP A 292 2.40 12.66 4.99
CA ASP A 292 1.08 12.07 5.21
C ASP A 292 0.92 10.72 4.50
N THR A 293 1.95 10.22 3.84
CA THR A 293 1.90 9.00 3.04
C THR A 293 2.84 7.94 3.61
N LEU A 294 2.32 6.72 3.81
CA LEU A 294 3.12 5.53 4.06
C LEU A 294 3.16 4.70 2.77
N ILE A 295 4.37 4.42 2.28
CA ILE A 295 4.59 3.46 1.18
C ILE A 295 5.11 2.16 1.80
N MET A 296 4.49 1.04 1.47
CA MET A 296 4.86 -0.28 1.97
C MET A 296 4.94 -1.28 0.82
N THR A 297 6.05 -2.01 0.73
CA THR A 297 6.19 -3.15 -0.19
C THR A 297 5.88 -4.45 0.53
N TYR A 298 5.33 -5.42 -0.18
CA TYR A 298 5.12 -6.79 0.32
C TYR A 298 5.22 -7.79 -0.82
N ALA A 299 5.51 -9.06 -0.47
CA ALA A 299 5.53 -10.19 -1.39
C ALA A 299 4.95 -11.40 -0.69
N GLU A 300 4.57 -12.43 -1.45
CA GLU A 300 3.95 -13.65 -0.93
C GLU A 300 4.88 -14.49 -0.05
N PHE A 301 6.18 -14.55 -0.37
CA PHE A 301 7.25 -15.17 0.42
C PHE A 301 8.63 -14.75 -0.11
N GLY A 302 9.70 -15.04 0.65
CA GLY A 302 11.08 -14.93 0.18
C GLY A 302 11.50 -16.13 -0.65
N ARG A 303 12.54 -15.99 -1.47
CA ARG A 303 13.14 -17.08 -2.24
C ARG A 303 14.00 -17.99 -1.35
N ARG A 304 14.27 -19.20 -1.83
CA ARG A 304 15.14 -20.15 -1.12
C ARG A 304 16.54 -19.58 -0.93
N PRO A 305 17.20 -19.82 0.23
CA PRO A 305 18.58 -19.34 0.44
C PRO A 305 19.55 -19.91 -0.60
N LYS A 306 19.44 -21.20 -0.92
CA LYS A 306 20.28 -21.86 -1.92
C LYS A 306 19.77 -21.61 -3.33
N GLU A 307 20.63 -21.13 -4.22
CA GLU A 307 20.32 -20.98 -5.65
C GLU A 307 20.08 -22.33 -6.33
N ASN A 308 19.32 -22.33 -7.43
CA ASN A 308 19.16 -23.48 -8.30
C ASN A 308 20.30 -23.57 -9.34
N GLN A 309 20.24 -24.60 -10.22
CA GLN A 309 21.28 -24.79 -11.25
C GLN A 309 21.26 -23.72 -12.36
N SER A 310 20.20 -22.96 -12.49
CA SER A 310 20.03 -21.95 -13.55
C SER A 310 20.29 -20.51 -13.06
N GLY A 311 20.56 -20.32 -11.78
CA GLY A 311 20.88 -19.01 -11.18
C GLY A 311 19.68 -18.15 -10.90
#